data_f8fc97133d2f09768875124da79eb4fe
#
_entry.id   f8fc97133d2f09768875124da79eb4fe
#
_cell.length_a   1.000
_cell.length_b   1.000
_cell.length_c   1.000
_cell.angle_alpha   90.00
_cell.angle_beta   90.00
_cell.angle_gamma   90.00
#
_symmetry.space_group_name_H-M   'P 1'
#
loop_
_entity.id
_entity.type
_entity.pdbx_description
1 polymer ?
#
loop_
_entity_poly.entity_id
_entity_poly.type
_entity_poly.pdbx_seq_one_letter_code
_entity_poly.pdbx_strand_id
1 'polypeptide(L)'
;MYDLTQPLSAGIPRFPGDPEVRIEVIDDFAPWQISALSMGTHSGTHMDAPRHRIPDGPGIGAYGPNRLVGRGLVLDAIDLEQNDAIPSALVESVRGLTWPGWFAVVRTGWDRYWGTEHYFRHP
;
A
#
# COMPACT_ATOMS: atom_id res chain seq x y z
N MET A 1 0.79 2.05 18.47
CA MET A 1 0.96 1.49 17.12
C MET A 1 -0.35 1.70 16.39
N TYR A 2 -0.31 2.15 15.15
CA TYR A 2 -1.49 2.31 14.30
C TYR A 2 -1.40 1.31 13.16
N ASP A 3 -2.47 0.58 12.92
CA ASP A 3 -2.62 -0.28 11.75
C ASP A 3 -3.34 0.53 10.66
N LEU A 4 -2.66 0.71 9.53
CA LEU A 4 -3.17 1.43 8.36
C LEU A 4 -3.50 0.47 7.22
N THR A 5 -3.54 -0.83 7.51
CA THR A 5 -3.76 -1.87 6.51
C THR A 5 -5.25 -1.99 6.18
N GLN A 6 -5.57 -1.97 4.91
CA GLN A 6 -6.90 -2.35 4.44
C GLN A 6 -7.08 -3.88 4.51
N PRO A 7 -8.23 -4.37 4.95
CA PRO A 7 -8.48 -5.81 4.99
C PRO A 7 -8.28 -6.46 3.62
N LEU A 8 -7.52 -7.55 3.59
CA LEU A 8 -7.35 -8.36 2.38
C LEU A 8 -8.53 -9.32 2.25
N SER A 9 -9.31 -9.16 1.19
CA SER A 9 -10.46 -10.02 0.91
C SER A 9 -10.64 -10.23 -0.60
N ALA A 10 -11.40 -11.24 -0.97
CA ALA A 10 -11.83 -11.39 -2.36
C ALA A 10 -12.64 -10.15 -2.79
N GLY A 11 -12.38 -9.65 -3.99
CA GLY A 11 -13.09 -8.49 -4.54
C GLY A 11 -12.59 -7.13 -4.06
N ILE A 12 -11.45 -7.05 -3.34
CA ILE A 12 -10.85 -5.74 -3.04
C ILE A 12 -10.56 -4.98 -4.33
N PRO A 13 -10.54 -3.64 -4.24
CA PRO A 13 -10.14 -2.80 -5.36
C PRO A 13 -8.77 -3.22 -5.90
N ARG A 14 -8.63 -3.26 -7.22
CA ARG A 14 -7.38 -3.57 -7.93
C ARG A 14 -7.23 -2.67 -9.15
N PHE A 15 -6.00 -2.45 -9.57
CA PHE A 15 -5.75 -1.73 -10.80
C PHE A 15 -6.34 -2.50 -12.00
N PRO A 16 -6.95 -1.83 -12.99
CA PRO A 16 -7.50 -2.50 -14.17
C PRO A 16 -6.44 -3.33 -14.90
N GLY A 17 -6.73 -4.63 -15.08
CA GLY A 17 -5.83 -5.59 -15.70
C GLY A 17 -5.01 -6.43 -14.73
N ASP A 18 -4.92 -6.06 -13.45
CA ASP A 18 -4.23 -6.86 -12.45
C ASP A 18 -5.02 -8.13 -12.06
N PRO A 19 -4.32 -9.17 -11.60
CA PRO A 19 -4.96 -10.41 -11.12
C PRO A 19 -5.93 -10.14 -9.96
N GLU A 20 -7.04 -10.88 -9.96
CA GLU A 20 -7.97 -10.85 -8.84
C GLU A 20 -7.40 -11.50 -7.58
N VAL A 21 -7.77 -10.95 -6.43
CA VAL A 21 -7.53 -11.63 -5.16
C VAL A 21 -8.55 -12.76 -5.03
N ARG A 22 -8.06 -13.97 -4.91
CA ARG A 22 -8.86 -15.18 -4.70
C ARG A 22 -8.40 -15.85 -3.43
N ILE A 23 -9.37 -16.18 -2.59
CA ILE A 23 -9.16 -16.92 -1.34
C ILE A 23 -10.11 -18.11 -1.40
N GLU A 24 -9.57 -19.31 -1.49
CA GLU A 24 -10.33 -20.55 -1.64
C GLU A 24 -10.00 -21.49 -0.47
N VAL A 25 -11.02 -21.98 0.20
CA VAL A 25 -10.84 -23.07 1.16
C VAL A 25 -10.56 -24.34 0.37
N ILE A 26 -9.35 -24.92 0.54
CA ILE A 26 -8.95 -26.14 -0.13
C ILE A 26 -9.43 -27.35 0.68
N ASP A 27 -9.33 -27.24 2.00
CA ASP A 27 -9.62 -28.31 2.91
C ASP A 27 -10.16 -27.76 4.23
N ASP A 28 -11.17 -28.44 4.76
CA ASP A 28 -11.86 -28.08 6.00
C ASP A 28 -11.85 -29.28 6.96
N PHE A 29 -10.65 -29.71 7.34
CA PHE A 29 -10.46 -30.72 8.37
C PHE A 29 -10.51 -30.12 9.76
N ALA A 30 -11.59 -30.26 10.48
CA ALA A 30 -11.61 -29.81 11.87
C ALA A 30 -10.52 -30.51 12.70
N PRO A 31 -9.73 -29.79 13.48
CA PRO A 31 -9.81 -28.36 13.80
C PRO A 31 -9.02 -27.44 12.83
N TRP A 32 -8.58 -27.90 11.68
CA TRP A 32 -7.71 -27.20 10.75
C TRP A 32 -8.48 -26.79 9.50
N GLN A 33 -8.16 -25.61 8.99
CA GLN A 33 -8.62 -25.15 7.69
C GLN A 33 -7.42 -24.72 6.85
N ILE A 34 -7.37 -25.16 5.61
CA ILE A 34 -6.34 -24.78 4.65
C ILE A 34 -6.98 -23.96 3.55
N SER A 35 -6.42 -22.80 3.29
CA SER A 35 -6.86 -21.93 2.18
C SER A 35 -5.74 -21.66 1.19
N ALA A 36 -6.08 -21.59 -0.09
CA ALA A 36 -5.20 -21.06 -1.12
C ALA A 36 -5.43 -19.57 -1.29
N LEU A 37 -4.35 -18.81 -1.45
CA LEU A 37 -4.37 -17.40 -1.78
C LEU A 37 -3.69 -17.19 -3.12
N SER A 38 -4.40 -16.54 -4.05
CA SER A 38 -3.87 -16.08 -5.33
C SER A 38 -4.15 -14.59 -5.48
N MET A 39 -3.12 -13.79 -5.74
CA MET A 39 -3.25 -12.34 -5.88
C MET A 39 -2.08 -11.75 -6.65
N GLY A 40 -2.28 -10.54 -7.18
CA GLY A 40 -1.18 -9.73 -7.67
C GLY A 40 -0.33 -9.18 -6.52
N THR A 41 0.95 -8.92 -6.77
CA THR A 41 1.86 -8.34 -5.75
C THR A 41 1.50 -6.91 -5.36
N HIS A 42 0.71 -6.24 -6.22
CA HIS A 42 0.23 -4.87 -5.99
C HIS A 42 -1.24 -4.82 -5.53
N SER A 43 -1.65 -5.82 -4.76
CA SER A 43 -3.02 -5.89 -4.23
C SER A 43 -3.09 -5.39 -2.79
N GLY A 44 -4.15 -4.63 -2.47
CA GLY A 44 -4.39 -4.13 -1.12
C GLY A 44 -3.30 -3.17 -0.63
N THR A 45 -3.09 -3.12 0.67
CA THR A 45 -2.01 -2.34 1.27
C THR A 45 -0.69 -3.10 1.11
N HIS A 46 0.21 -2.56 0.30
CA HIS A 46 1.46 -3.22 -0.05
C HIS A 46 2.61 -2.22 -0.15
N MET A 47 3.78 -2.72 -0.42
CA MET A 47 4.98 -1.92 -0.62
C MET A 47 5.68 -2.34 -1.90
N ASP A 48 6.07 -1.34 -2.69
CA ASP A 48 6.85 -1.55 -3.90
C ASP A 48 8.35 -1.57 -3.62
N ALA A 49 9.03 -2.56 -4.17
CA ALA A 49 10.47 -2.56 -4.21
C ALA A 49 10.97 -1.81 -5.46
N PRO A 50 12.21 -1.29 -5.47
CA PRO A 50 12.76 -0.61 -6.65
C PRO A 50 12.68 -1.42 -7.95
N ARG A 51 12.75 -2.75 -7.86
CA ARG A 51 12.61 -3.64 -9.04
C ARG A 51 11.28 -3.45 -9.78
N HIS A 52 10.24 -2.96 -9.12
CA HIS A 52 8.98 -2.68 -9.80
C HIS A 52 9.13 -1.70 -10.97
N ARG A 53 10.04 -0.72 -10.86
CA ARG A 53 10.23 0.33 -11.87
C ARG A 53 11.65 0.42 -12.43
N ILE A 54 12.62 -0.14 -11.74
CA ILE A 54 14.04 -0.04 -12.09
C ILE A 54 14.52 -1.43 -12.50
N PRO A 55 14.84 -1.67 -13.78
CA PRO A 55 15.49 -2.91 -14.20
C PRO A 55 16.73 -3.19 -13.31
N ASP A 56 16.91 -4.42 -12.90
CA ASP A 56 17.99 -4.86 -12.00
C ASP A 56 18.00 -4.22 -10.59
N GLY A 57 16.97 -3.44 -10.26
CA GLY A 57 16.78 -2.93 -8.90
C GLY A 57 16.57 -4.06 -7.88
N PRO A 58 16.86 -3.81 -6.59
CA PRO A 58 16.64 -4.80 -5.55
C PRO A 58 15.15 -5.12 -5.39
N GLY A 59 14.82 -6.42 -5.23
CA GLY A 59 13.50 -6.87 -4.87
C GLY A 59 13.22 -6.69 -3.37
N ILE A 60 11.97 -6.92 -2.95
CA ILE A 60 11.55 -6.71 -1.56
C ILE A 60 12.35 -7.55 -0.55
N GLY A 61 12.79 -8.74 -0.92
CA GLY A 61 13.61 -9.60 -0.07
C GLY A 61 14.99 -9.03 0.30
N ALA A 62 15.43 -7.96 -0.37
CA ALA A 62 16.66 -7.25 0.00
C ALA A 62 16.50 -6.34 1.23
N TYR A 63 15.27 -6.14 1.70
CA TYR A 63 14.96 -5.26 2.81
C TYR A 63 14.56 -6.08 4.04
N GLY A 64 15.32 -5.96 5.11
CA GLY A 64 14.97 -6.60 6.38
C GLY A 64 13.73 -5.95 7.03
N PRO A 65 12.95 -6.69 7.84
CA PRO A 65 11.74 -6.18 8.49
C PRO A 65 11.96 -4.93 9.35
N ASN A 66 13.16 -4.76 9.89
CA ASN A 66 13.56 -3.58 10.66
C ASN A 66 13.54 -2.29 9.86
N ARG A 67 13.55 -2.36 8.53
CA ARG A 67 13.41 -1.20 7.64
C ARG A 67 11.96 -0.85 7.35
N LEU A 68 11.03 -1.71 7.74
CA LEU A 68 9.60 -1.59 7.50
C LEU A 68 8.83 -1.15 8.74
N VAL A 69 9.56 -0.87 9.82
CA VAL A 69 9.01 -0.39 11.09
C VAL A 69 9.75 0.87 11.49
N GLY A 70 9.01 1.91 11.82
CA GLY A 70 9.61 3.19 12.20
C GLY A 70 8.57 4.20 12.66
N ARG A 71 9.02 5.41 12.95
CA ARG A 71 8.13 6.53 13.23
C ARG A 71 7.58 7.10 11.94
N GLY A 72 6.32 7.52 11.95
CA GLY A 72 5.69 8.21 10.83
C GLY A 72 5.55 9.71 11.12
N LEU A 73 5.82 10.53 10.12
CA LEU A 73 5.44 11.93 10.10
C LEU A 73 4.32 12.09 9.06
N VAL A 74 3.17 12.60 9.49
CA VAL A 74 2.03 12.79 8.61
C VAL A 74 2.16 14.11 7.88
N LEU A 75 2.12 14.04 6.56
CA LEU A 75 2.04 15.18 5.64
C LEU A 75 0.60 15.31 5.17
N ASP A 76 -0.04 16.41 5.48
CA ASP A 76 -1.43 16.63 5.11
C ASP A 76 -1.53 17.14 3.67
N ALA A 77 -2.18 16.37 2.82
CA ALA A 77 -2.42 16.64 1.42
C ALA A 77 -3.90 16.49 1.06
N ILE A 78 -4.79 16.63 2.08
CA ILE A 78 -6.24 16.39 1.92
C ILE A 78 -6.92 17.42 1.03
N ASP A 79 -6.32 18.61 0.89
CA ASP A 79 -6.86 19.70 0.07
C ASP A 79 -6.41 19.62 -1.41
N LEU A 80 -5.60 18.62 -1.77
CA LEU A 80 -5.24 18.38 -3.17
C LEU A 80 -6.45 17.83 -3.92
N GLU A 81 -6.63 18.33 -5.12
CA GLU A 81 -7.64 17.80 -6.01
C GLU A 81 -7.18 16.49 -6.65
N GLN A 82 -8.11 15.80 -7.24
CA GLN A 82 -7.86 14.59 -7.98
C GLN A 82 -6.82 14.81 -9.10
N ASN A 83 -5.86 13.89 -9.21
CA ASN A 83 -4.71 13.95 -10.12
C ASN A 83 -3.70 15.09 -9.87
N ASP A 84 -3.85 15.84 -8.80
CA ASP A 84 -2.81 16.80 -8.44
C ASP A 84 -1.53 16.06 -8.03
N ALA A 85 -0.41 16.56 -8.51
CA ALA A 85 0.87 16.10 -8.03
C ALA A 85 1.08 16.57 -6.58
N ILE A 86 1.60 15.70 -5.73
CA ILE A 86 2.01 16.09 -4.37
C ILE A 86 3.10 17.15 -4.50
N PRO A 87 2.89 18.39 -3.98
CA PRO A 87 3.87 19.45 -4.12
C PRO A 87 5.19 19.07 -3.46
N SER A 88 6.30 19.27 -4.17
CA SER A 88 7.63 19.03 -3.59
C SER A 88 7.87 19.85 -2.33
N ALA A 89 7.29 21.03 -2.24
CA ALA A 89 7.33 21.88 -1.04
C ALA A 89 6.77 21.18 0.20
N LEU A 90 5.77 20.29 0.06
CA LEU A 90 5.23 19.52 1.16
C LEU A 90 6.28 18.54 1.70
N VAL A 91 7.02 17.88 0.82
CA VAL A 91 8.11 16.97 1.20
C VAL A 91 9.29 17.75 1.77
N GLU A 92 9.64 18.89 1.18
CA GLU A 92 10.70 19.75 1.65
C GLU A 92 10.43 20.34 3.06
N SER A 93 9.17 20.57 3.39
CA SER A 93 8.78 21.13 4.71
C SER A 93 9.21 20.24 5.89
N VAL A 94 9.42 18.97 5.65
CA VAL A 94 9.84 17.99 6.68
C VAL A 94 11.32 17.63 6.59
N ARG A 95 12.05 18.21 5.63
CA ARG A 95 13.49 18.01 5.52
C ARG A 95 14.16 18.52 6.80
N GLY A 96 14.94 17.65 7.42
CA GLY A 96 15.60 17.94 8.70
C GLY A 96 14.75 17.67 9.94
N LEU A 97 13.47 17.36 9.80
CA LEU A 97 12.60 16.89 10.90
C LEU A 97 12.59 15.36 11.04
N THR A 98 13.14 14.67 10.06
CA THR A 98 13.15 13.21 9.99
C THR A 98 14.57 12.67 10.14
N TRP A 99 14.68 11.47 10.68
CA TRP A 99 15.91 10.70 10.78
C TRP A 99 15.82 9.42 9.94
N PRO A 100 16.95 8.76 9.65
CA PRO A 100 16.93 7.46 9.02
C PRO A 100 15.97 6.50 9.72
N GLY A 101 15.10 5.82 8.96
CA GLY A 101 14.08 4.91 9.49
C GLY A 101 12.74 5.57 9.82
N TRP A 102 12.57 6.86 9.53
CA TRP A 102 11.26 7.51 9.58
C TRP A 102 10.51 7.35 8.26
N PHE A 103 9.19 7.36 8.35
CA PHE A 103 8.29 7.33 7.21
C PHE A 103 7.62 8.69 7.03
N ALA A 104 7.54 9.16 5.79
CA ALA A 104 6.63 10.24 5.42
C ALA A 104 5.29 9.60 5.02
N VAL A 105 4.24 9.88 5.78
CA VAL A 105 2.89 9.38 5.52
C VAL A 105 2.08 10.51 4.89
N VAL A 106 1.86 10.45 3.59
CA VAL A 106 1.07 11.46 2.89
C VAL A 106 -0.41 11.13 3.03
N ARG A 107 -1.16 11.99 3.72
CA ARG A 107 -2.60 11.84 3.92
C ARG A 107 -3.36 12.59 2.82
N THR A 108 -3.80 11.88 1.81
CA THR A 108 -4.57 12.45 0.70
C THR A 108 -6.08 12.42 0.95
N GLY A 109 -6.55 11.61 1.91
CA GLY A 109 -7.96 11.37 2.12
C GLY A 109 -8.63 10.53 1.03
N TRP A 110 -7.82 9.92 0.13
CA TRP A 110 -8.34 9.08 -0.95
C TRP A 110 -8.92 7.75 -0.45
N ASP A 111 -8.51 7.31 0.73
CA ASP A 111 -9.02 6.13 1.44
C ASP A 111 -10.53 6.12 1.62
N ARG A 112 -11.18 7.30 1.69
CA ARG A 112 -12.64 7.43 1.76
C ARG A 112 -13.38 6.81 0.57
N TYR A 113 -12.69 6.62 -0.54
CA TYR A 113 -13.25 6.01 -1.76
C TYR A 113 -12.97 4.52 -1.87
N TRP A 114 -12.25 3.94 -0.91
CA TRP A 114 -11.93 2.52 -0.91
C TRP A 114 -13.18 1.64 -1.07
N GLY A 115 -13.12 0.66 -1.97
CA GLY A 115 -14.26 -0.21 -2.25
C GLY A 115 -15.34 0.38 -3.16
N THR A 116 -15.16 1.60 -3.66
CA THR A 116 -16.08 2.23 -4.62
C THR A 116 -15.48 2.26 -6.02
N GLU A 117 -16.35 2.40 -7.04
CA GLU A 117 -15.88 2.59 -8.42
C GLU A 117 -15.05 3.88 -8.58
N HIS A 118 -15.28 4.87 -7.72
CA HIS A 118 -14.57 6.15 -7.77
C HIS A 118 -13.07 5.98 -7.48
N TYR A 119 -12.72 4.98 -6.65
CA TYR A 119 -11.33 4.73 -6.26
C TYR A 119 -10.38 4.54 -7.45
N PHE A 120 -10.89 3.96 -8.56
CA PHE A 120 -10.09 3.66 -9.76
C PHE A 120 -10.30 4.59 -10.93
N ARG A 121 -11.38 5.36 -10.93
CA ARG A 121 -11.67 6.19 -12.10
C ARG A 121 -10.62 7.25 -12.33
N HIS A 122 -9.91 7.62 -11.26
CA HIS A 122 -8.97 8.73 -11.27
C HIS A 122 -8.01 8.61 -10.08
N PRO A 123 -7.09 7.65 -10.10
CA PRO A 123 -6.11 7.46 -9.02
C PRO A 123 -5.10 8.61 -8.95
#